data_b014e4b1aa0092e7a7a05618fdcc3282
#
_entry.id   b014e4b1aa0092e7a7a05618fdcc3282
#
_cell.length_a   1.000
_cell.length_b   1.000
_cell.length_c   1.000
_cell.angle_alpha   90.00
_cell.angle_beta   90.00
_cell.angle_gamma   90.00
#
_symmetry.space_group_name_H-M   'P 1'
#
loop_
_entity.id
_entity.type
_entity.pdbx_description
1 polymer ?
#
loop_
_entity_poly.entity_id
_entity_poly.type
_entity_poly.pdbx_seq_one_letter_code
_entity_poly.pdbx_strand_id
1 'polypeptide(L)'
;MGLDGAKALMVFILYALRFQQKAQADIKVGNAINVFNRYGYFSISMRVVPRNDTDHSWIFREPTVDVFTNLPEKQSLKRSIGSGGGQVFQGDFHMEFCDNVKQLLQAYFRDFSVERLDKPWQAFTGSWSKFTLARNLGLDVSYVTGDHCYVLVRVARHRETADLEMDMESTDLHEPVAKQVASVNVGDSLSVIEFVRSFGSHYVTSYVTGNSLYQVYVYAPNAYKVIKERLKTKGVSQISNQELIGYFSPWYAEHVGKIQSASGNATVENWAHQRLRVKFFVFGFASLLKLHGDTKLLSELNGMLGNEALLKLDLKTLAPAFKDIQKRAWFHEVMDNNLKLWEVNM
;
A
#
# COMPACT_ATOMS: atom_id res chain seq x y z
N MET A 1 -33.34 11.17 42.04
CA MET A 1 -32.27 11.58 41.11
C MET A 1 -31.48 10.38 40.66
N GLY A 2 -32.04 9.44 39.96
CA GLY A 2 -31.31 8.19 39.61
C GLY A 2 -31.66 7.56 38.25
N LEU A 3 -32.80 7.89 37.67
CA LEU A 3 -33.23 7.26 36.42
C LEU A 3 -32.77 7.97 35.14
N ASP A 4 -32.54 9.29 35.18
CA ASP A 4 -32.14 10.04 33.99
C ASP A 4 -30.66 9.93 33.67
N GLY A 5 -29.81 9.77 34.70
CA GLY A 5 -28.38 9.51 34.50
C GLY A 5 -28.07 8.15 33.87
N ALA A 6 -28.84 7.12 34.22
CA ALA A 6 -28.69 5.80 33.65
C ALA A 6 -29.14 5.73 32.16
N LYS A 7 -30.20 6.47 31.81
CA LYS A 7 -30.66 6.58 30.41
C LYS A 7 -29.67 7.37 29.56
N ALA A 8 -29.10 8.48 30.06
CA ALA A 8 -28.08 9.25 29.37
C ALA A 8 -26.80 8.45 29.15
N LEU A 9 -26.38 7.68 30.18
CA LEU A 9 -25.20 6.77 30.08
C LEU A 9 -25.46 5.66 29.09
N MET A 10 -26.65 5.07 29.06
CA MET A 10 -27.02 4.00 28.13
C MET A 10 -27.10 4.51 26.68
N VAL A 11 -27.60 5.71 26.45
CA VAL A 11 -27.59 6.38 25.15
C VAL A 11 -26.16 6.70 24.70
N PHE A 12 -25.30 7.14 25.62
CA PHE A 12 -23.90 7.41 25.33
C PHE A 12 -23.13 6.11 25.02
N ILE A 13 -23.38 5.02 25.74
CA ILE A 13 -22.82 3.71 25.49
C ILE A 13 -23.33 3.12 24.16
N LEU A 14 -24.61 3.28 23.84
CA LEU A 14 -25.20 2.85 22.57
C LEU A 14 -24.68 3.72 21.40
N TYR A 15 -24.42 5.01 21.62
CA TYR A 15 -23.79 5.88 20.64
C TYR A 15 -22.31 5.52 20.46
N ALA A 16 -21.59 5.26 21.53
CA ALA A 16 -20.20 4.80 21.49
C ALA A 16 -20.08 3.40 20.86
N LEU A 17 -21.02 2.48 21.14
CA LEU A 17 -21.08 1.16 20.52
C LEU A 17 -21.49 1.23 19.03
N ARG A 18 -22.34 2.16 18.63
CA ARG A 18 -22.60 2.44 17.19
C ARG A 18 -21.39 3.06 16.49
N PHE A 19 -20.56 3.83 17.19
CA PHE A 19 -19.28 4.30 16.64
C PHE A 19 -18.20 3.20 16.61
N GLN A 20 -18.27 2.19 17.47
CA GLN A 20 -17.34 1.04 17.44
C GLN A 20 -17.76 -0.05 16.45
N GLN A 21 -19.02 -0.08 16.02
CA GLN A 21 -19.49 -0.91 14.91
C GLN A 21 -19.43 -0.16 13.56
N LYS A 22 -18.47 0.72 13.34
CA LYS A 22 -18.09 1.06 11.97
C LYS A 22 -17.48 -0.20 11.39
N ALA A 23 -18.29 -0.88 10.60
CA ALA A 23 -18.01 -2.10 9.92
C ALA A 23 -16.57 -2.10 9.40
N GLN A 24 -15.86 -3.14 9.74
CA GLN A 24 -14.65 -3.54 9.03
C GLN A 24 -15.05 -3.73 7.57
N ALA A 25 -14.95 -2.66 6.79
CA ALA A 25 -15.42 -2.67 5.42
C ALA A 25 -14.32 -3.28 4.54
N ASP A 26 -14.74 -4.17 3.67
CA ASP A 26 -13.92 -4.56 2.52
C ASP A 26 -13.57 -3.29 1.75
N ILE A 27 -12.34 -3.21 1.22
CA ILE A 27 -12.01 -2.14 0.30
C ILE A 27 -12.91 -2.26 -0.93
N LYS A 28 -13.54 -1.15 -1.31
CA LYS A 28 -14.41 -1.08 -2.50
C LYS A 28 -14.06 0.17 -3.30
N VAL A 29 -14.12 0.08 -4.62
CA VAL A 29 -14.01 1.27 -5.45
C VAL A 29 -15.21 2.18 -5.21
N GLY A 30 -15.00 3.48 -5.26
CA GLY A 30 -16.01 4.51 -4.96
C GLY A 30 -16.15 4.83 -3.47
N ASN A 31 -15.69 3.96 -2.56
CA ASN A 31 -15.71 4.27 -1.14
C ASN A 31 -14.68 5.33 -0.80
N ALA A 32 -15.08 6.25 0.06
CA ALA A 32 -14.21 7.33 0.51
C ALA A 32 -13.37 6.90 1.71
N ILE A 33 -12.16 7.42 1.76
CA ILE A 33 -11.25 7.33 2.89
C ILE A 33 -10.73 8.72 3.27
N ASN A 34 -10.35 8.89 4.53
CA ASN A 34 -9.68 10.08 4.97
C ASN A 34 -8.17 9.80 5.02
N VAL A 35 -7.40 10.42 4.11
CA VAL A 35 -5.94 10.26 4.11
C VAL A 35 -5.28 11.03 5.26
N PHE A 36 -6.00 11.94 5.92
CA PHE A 36 -5.52 12.67 7.09
C PHE A 36 -5.86 11.90 8.36
N ASN A 37 -4.85 11.41 9.06
CA ASN A 37 -5.06 10.69 10.31
C ASN A 37 -5.53 11.63 11.45
N ARG A 38 -6.05 11.04 12.54
CA ARG A 38 -6.55 11.71 13.75
C ARG A 38 -5.55 12.67 14.41
N TYR A 39 -4.27 12.48 14.21
CA TYR A 39 -3.18 13.31 14.78
C TYR A 39 -2.42 14.07 13.71
N GLY A 40 -2.99 14.14 12.51
CA GLY A 40 -2.34 14.85 11.48
C GLY A 40 -1.20 14.06 10.79
N TYR A 41 -1.03 12.76 10.94
CA TYR A 41 -0.08 11.93 10.22
C TYR A 41 -0.80 11.09 9.18
N PHE A 42 -0.20 10.97 8.00
CA PHE A 42 -0.64 9.98 7.04
C PHE A 42 -0.28 8.58 7.54
N SER A 43 -1.23 7.70 7.60
CA SER A 43 -1.00 6.32 8.02
C SER A 43 -2.05 5.41 7.40
N ILE A 44 -1.96 5.19 6.09
CA ILE A 44 -2.81 4.23 5.40
C ILE A 44 -2.20 2.83 5.57
N SER A 45 -2.98 1.90 6.08
CA SER A 45 -2.56 0.50 6.17
C SER A 45 -2.60 -0.18 4.81
N MET A 46 -1.53 -0.89 4.46
CA MET A 46 -1.48 -1.71 3.24
C MET A 46 -1.99 -3.14 3.45
N ARG A 47 -2.43 -3.49 4.64
CA ARG A 47 -2.84 -4.86 4.96
C ARG A 47 -4.33 -5.04 4.76
N VAL A 48 -4.69 -6.02 3.97
CA VAL A 48 -6.07 -6.50 3.77
C VAL A 48 -6.19 -7.86 4.43
N VAL A 49 -7.26 -8.08 5.16
CA VAL A 49 -7.46 -9.32 5.91
C VAL A 49 -8.43 -10.23 5.19
N PRO A 50 -8.12 -11.52 5.05
CA PRO A 50 -9.15 -12.50 4.79
C PRO A 50 -10.08 -12.58 6.02
N ARG A 51 -11.39 -12.59 5.76
CA ARG A 51 -12.42 -12.76 6.79
C ARG A 51 -12.30 -14.12 7.46
N ASN A 52 -11.49 -14.24 8.49
CA ASN A 52 -11.56 -15.32 9.44
C ASN A 52 -11.72 -14.69 10.81
N ASP A 53 -12.82 -14.93 11.47
CA ASP A 53 -13.24 -14.27 12.72
C ASP A 53 -12.29 -14.45 13.91
N THR A 54 -11.19 -15.17 13.72
CA THR A 54 -10.24 -15.51 14.78
C THR A 54 -8.92 -14.77 14.74
N ASP A 55 -8.61 -14.05 13.66
CA ASP A 55 -7.31 -13.37 13.53
C ASP A 55 -7.46 -11.90 13.11
N HIS A 56 -7.49 -11.02 14.11
CA HIS A 56 -7.74 -9.57 13.98
C HIS A 56 -6.63 -8.78 13.30
N SER A 57 -5.62 -9.41 12.72
CA SER A 57 -4.40 -8.74 12.30
C SER A 57 -4.42 -8.16 10.87
N TRP A 58 -5.44 -8.42 10.05
CA TRP A 58 -5.31 -8.32 8.59
C TRP A 58 -6.36 -7.48 7.86
N ILE A 59 -7.16 -6.69 8.53
CA ILE A 59 -8.20 -5.87 7.88
C ILE A 59 -7.58 -4.60 7.32
N PHE A 60 -8.06 -4.16 6.14
CA PHE A 60 -7.88 -2.78 5.70
C PHE A 60 -8.44 -1.88 6.80
N ARG A 61 -7.56 -1.34 7.62
CA ARG A 61 -7.94 -0.69 8.89
C ARG A 61 -8.48 0.70 8.72
N GLU A 62 -8.48 1.21 7.49
CA GLU A 62 -9.00 2.55 7.25
C GLU A 62 -10.53 2.49 7.20
N PRO A 63 -11.21 3.30 7.99
CA PRO A 63 -12.65 3.41 7.89
C PRO A 63 -13.01 3.97 6.52
N THR A 64 -13.81 3.21 5.77
CA THR A 64 -14.36 3.65 4.49
C THR A 64 -15.79 4.14 4.69
N VAL A 65 -16.20 5.11 3.87
CA VAL A 65 -17.53 5.71 3.90
C VAL A 65 -18.14 5.65 2.51
N ASP A 66 -19.40 5.23 2.44
CA ASP A 66 -20.18 5.30 1.20
C ASP A 66 -20.64 6.75 0.99
N VAL A 67 -20.09 7.40 -0.03
CA VAL A 67 -20.38 8.80 -0.38
C VAL A 67 -21.33 8.88 -1.57
N PHE A 68 -21.13 8.01 -2.56
CA PHE A 68 -21.85 8.01 -3.82
C PHE A 68 -22.92 6.92 -3.83
N THR A 69 -24.09 7.23 -4.42
CA THR A 69 -25.14 6.24 -4.68
C THR A 69 -24.97 5.63 -6.08
N ASN A 70 -25.65 4.50 -6.31
CA ASN A 70 -25.72 3.86 -7.64
C ASN A 70 -24.36 3.45 -8.23
N LEU A 71 -23.39 3.18 -7.36
CA LEU A 71 -22.16 2.54 -7.78
C LEU A 71 -22.48 1.11 -8.27
N PRO A 72 -21.86 0.64 -9.36
CA PRO A 72 -22.11 -0.70 -9.87
C PRO A 72 -21.73 -1.73 -8.79
N GLU A 73 -22.70 -2.56 -8.37
CA GLU A 73 -22.47 -3.63 -7.40
C GLU A 73 -21.44 -4.66 -7.90
N LYS A 74 -21.38 -4.85 -9.19
CA LYS A 74 -20.34 -5.63 -9.84
C LYS A 74 -19.23 -4.70 -10.32
N GLN A 75 -18.38 -4.34 -9.38
CA GLN A 75 -17.02 -4.01 -9.75
C GLN A 75 -16.54 -5.17 -10.62
N SER A 76 -15.97 -4.87 -11.77
CA SER A 76 -15.36 -5.92 -12.58
C SER A 76 -14.16 -6.46 -11.79
N LEU A 77 -14.46 -7.36 -10.85
CA LEU A 77 -13.48 -8.25 -10.29
C LEU A 77 -12.95 -9.06 -11.46
N LYS A 78 -12.05 -8.46 -12.20
CA LYS A 78 -11.16 -9.20 -13.08
C LYS A 78 -10.32 -10.04 -12.16
N ARG A 79 -10.91 -11.16 -11.69
CA ARG A 79 -10.07 -12.26 -11.24
C ARG A 79 -9.09 -12.45 -12.37
N SER A 80 -7.83 -12.21 -12.13
CA SER A 80 -6.76 -12.66 -12.99
C SER A 80 -6.75 -14.19 -12.92
N ILE A 81 -7.81 -14.77 -13.44
CA ILE A 81 -7.84 -16.16 -13.84
C ILE A 81 -7.06 -16.13 -15.13
N GLY A 82 -5.77 -16.43 -15.02
CA GLY A 82 -4.97 -16.76 -16.19
C GLY A 82 -5.72 -17.82 -16.97
N SER A 83 -6.43 -17.38 -18.00
CA SER A 83 -7.04 -18.25 -18.99
C SER A 83 -5.90 -18.86 -19.78
N GLY A 84 -5.71 -20.12 -19.63
CA GLY A 84 -4.85 -20.88 -20.53
C GLY A 84 -3.63 -21.51 -19.86
N GLY A 85 -3.72 -22.80 -19.85
CA GLY A 85 -2.75 -23.83 -19.51
C GLY A 85 -1.30 -23.43 -19.29
N GLY A 86 -0.77 -23.78 -18.13
CA GLY A 86 0.66 -23.93 -17.97
C GLY A 86 1.41 -22.78 -17.29
N GLN A 87 0.79 -21.72 -16.86
CA GLN A 87 1.51 -20.66 -16.13
C GLN A 87 1.84 -21.11 -14.71
N VAL A 88 3.10 -21.37 -14.47
CA VAL A 88 3.64 -21.87 -13.19
C VAL A 88 3.47 -20.85 -12.07
N PHE A 89 3.50 -19.55 -12.38
CA PHE A 89 3.33 -18.46 -11.45
C PHE A 89 2.51 -17.33 -12.07
N GLN A 90 1.46 -16.89 -11.36
CA GLN A 90 0.58 -15.80 -11.80
C GLN A 90 0.97 -14.52 -11.08
N GLY A 91 2.02 -13.87 -11.52
CA GLY A 91 2.51 -12.67 -10.87
C GLY A 91 3.68 -12.02 -11.59
N ASP A 92 4.19 -10.97 -10.95
CA ASP A 92 5.26 -10.12 -11.43
C ASP A 92 6.55 -10.36 -10.68
N PHE A 93 7.66 -10.28 -11.39
CA PHE A 93 9.00 -10.17 -10.84
C PHE A 93 9.58 -8.80 -11.20
N HIS A 94 9.87 -8.00 -10.19
CA HIS A 94 10.43 -6.66 -10.35
C HIS A 94 11.77 -6.51 -9.65
N MET A 95 12.67 -5.77 -10.29
CA MET A 95 13.96 -5.36 -9.75
C MET A 95 14.13 -3.87 -10.02
N GLU A 96 14.32 -3.09 -8.96
CA GLU A 96 14.49 -1.65 -9.04
C GLU A 96 15.76 -1.17 -8.36
N PHE A 97 16.50 -0.34 -9.08
CA PHE A 97 17.75 0.29 -8.63
C PHE A 97 17.45 1.64 -8.01
N CYS A 98 17.84 1.83 -6.75
CA CYS A 98 17.54 3.02 -5.96
C CYS A 98 18.84 3.64 -5.45
N ASP A 99 19.11 4.87 -5.83
CA ASP A 99 20.35 5.58 -5.48
C ASP A 99 20.38 6.05 -4.02
N ASN A 100 19.22 6.03 -3.33
CA ASN A 100 19.07 6.40 -1.93
C ASN A 100 17.78 5.80 -1.34
N VAL A 101 17.60 5.95 -0.01
CA VAL A 101 16.42 5.42 0.70
C VAL A 101 15.10 6.04 0.24
N LYS A 102 15.12 7.28 -0.23
CA LYS A 102 13.92 7.95 -0.74
C LYS A 102 13.42 7.30 -2.04
N GLN A 103 14.34 7.02 -2.97
CA GLN A 103 14.02 6.26 -4.17
C GLN A 103 13.59 4.82 -3.83
N LEU A 104 14.16 4.20 -2.80
CA LEU A 104 13.74 2.90 -2.32
C LEU A 104 12.27 2.91 -1.84
N LEU A 105 11.86 3.95 -1.11
CA LEU A 105 10.47 4.11 -0.71
C LEU A 105 9.55 4.35 -1.91
N GLN A 106 9.99 5.16 -2.85
CA GLN A 106 9.27 5.39 -4.10
C GLN A 106 9.08 4.09 -4.89
N ALA A 107 10.10 3.26 -5.00
CA ALA A 107 10.04 1.96 -5.64
C ALA A 107 9.09 0.99 -4.89
N TYR A 108 9.17 0.98 -3.56
CA TYR A 108 8.32 0.13 -2.72
C TYR A 108 6.83 0.46 -2.87
N PHE A 109 6.49 1.75 -2.98
CA PHE A 109 5.13 2.26 -3.15
C PHE A 109 4.79 2.68 -4.59
N ARG A 110 5.52 2.17 -5.58
CA ARG A 110 5.35 2.53 -6.99
C ARG A 110 3.92 2.46 -7.49
N ASP A 111 3.19 1.43 -7.05
CA ASP A 111 1.84 1.13 -7.50
C ASP A 111 0.75 1.81 -6.63
N PHE A 112 1.14 2.84 -5.85
CA PHE A 112 0.24 3.59 -5.00
C PHE A 112 0.21 5.06 -5.44
N SER A 113 -0.97 5.57 -5.70
CA SER A 113 -1.18 6.97 -6.06
C SER A 113 -2.24 7.63 -5.18
N VAL A 114 -1.99 8.89 -4.84
CA VAL A 114 -2.93 9.74 -4.12
C VAL A 114 -2.98 11.06 -4.88
N GLU A 115 -4.14 11.38 -5.44
CA GLU A 115 -4.31 12.61 -6.21
C GLU A 115 -3.90 13.84 -5.40
N ARG A 116 -3.18 14.76 -6.04
CA ARG A 116 -2.62 16.00 -5.45
C ARG A 116 -1.50 15.80 -4.43
N LEU A 117 -0.96 14.60 -4.30
CA LEU A 117 0.19 14.32 -3.47
C LEU A 117 1.39 13.95 -4.36
N ASP A 118 2.44 14.77 -4.36
CA ASP A 118 3.63 14.54 -5.19
C ASP A 118 4.45 13.33 -4.72
N LYS A 119 4.31 13.00 -3.43
CA LYS A 119 5.02 11.90 -2.78
C LYS A 119 4.04 10.92 -2.14
N PRO A 120 3.30 10.13 -2.94
CA PRO A 120 2.21 9.28 -2.41
C PRO A 120 2.67 8.28 -1.36
N TRP A 121 3.94 7.84 -1.36
CA TRP A 121 4.48 6.95 -0.32
C TRP A 121 4.43 7.57 1.09
N GLN A 122 4.45 8.90 1.22
CA GLN A 122 4.34 9.57 2.51
C GLN A 122 3.00 9.30 3.19
N ALA A 123 1.92 9.11 2.42
CA ALA A 123 0.62 8.74 2.96
C ALA A 123 0.66 7.40 3.74
N PHE A 124 1.62 6.54 3.43
CA PHE A 124 1.79 5.24 4.06
C PHE A 124 2.93 5.21 5.08
N THR A 125 3.92 6.07 4.93
CA THR A 125 5.16 6.05 5.72
C THR A 125 5.29 7.20 6.70
N GLY A 126 4.37 8.16 6.70
CA GLY A 126 4.46 9.38 7.50
C GLY A 126 4.57 9.14 9.01
N SER A 127 4.05 8.02 9.51
CA SER A 127 4.20 7.62 10.92
C SER A 127 5.42 6.70 11.18
N TRP A 128 6.22 6.37 10.16
CA TRP A 128 7.31 5.42 10.32
C TRP A 128 8.55 6.10 10.92
N SER A 129 8.96 5.64 12.09
CA SER A 129 10.30 5.93 12.61
C SER A 129 11.38 5.21 11.77
N LYS A 130 12.63 5.62 11.88
CA LYS A 130 13.78 4.93 11.25
C LYS A 130 13.82 3.43 11.58
N PHE A 131 13.47 3.05 12.80
CA PHE A 131 13.36 1.64 13.22
C PHE A 131 12.22 0.91 12.51
N THR A 132 11.06 1.56 12.39
CA THR A 132 9.91 0.99 11.67
C THR A 132 10.23 0.84 10.19
N LEU A 133 10.87 1.84 9.59
CA LEU A 133 11.33 1.80 8.21
C LEU A 133 12.29 0.62 7.96
N ALA A 134 13.36 0.54 8.77
CA ALA A 134 14.34 -0.54 8.64
C ALA A 134 13.68 -1.92 8.79
N ARG A 135 12.85 -2.10 9.83
CA ARG A 135 12.12 -3.34 10.06
C ARG A 135 11.23 -3.72 8.87
N ASN A 136 10.45 -2.78 8.36
CA ASN A 136 9.55 -3.04 7.24
C ASN A 136 10.28 -3.33 5.93
N LEU A 137 11.50 -2.83 5.76
CA LEU A 137 12.37 -3.14 4.62
C LEU A 137 13.26 -4.37 4.84
N GLY A 138 13.19 -5.01 6.01
CA GLY A 138 14.03 -6.16 6.35
C GLY A 138 15.49 -5.82 6.53
N LEU A 139 15.80 -4.57 6.94
CA LEU A 139 17.15 -4.02 7.11
C LEU A 139 17.46 -3.70 8.58
N ASP A 140 18.73 -3.51 8.88
CA ASP A 140 19.16 -2.88 10.12
C ASP A 140 19.13 -1.35 9.98
N VAL A 141 18.95 -0.64 11.10
CA VAL A 141 18.77 0.83 11.11
C VAL A 141 19.98 1.57 10.53
N SER A 142 21.19 1.05 10.70
CA SER A 142 22.40 1.62 10.11
C SER A 142 22.32 1.76 8.58
N TYR A 143 21.65 0.82 7.93
CA TYR A 143 21.51 0.81 6.48
C TYR A 143 20.40 1.72 5.93
N VAL A 144 19.58 2.34 6.75
CA VAL A 144 18.57 3.33 6.33
C VAL A 144 18.97 4.77 6.72
N THR A 145 20.10 4.94 7.42
CA THR A 145 20.57 6.25 7.92
C THR A 145 21.85 6.73 7.25
N GLY A 146 22.55 5.86 6.50
CA GLY A 146 23.82 6.16 5.84
C GLY A 146 23.67 6.42 4.34
N ASP A 147 24.80 6.71 3.71
CA ASP A 147 24.93 6.89 2.27
C ASP A 147 25.05 5.53 1.57
N HIS A 148 23.92 4.88 1.34
CA HIS A 148 23.84 3.60 0.67
C HIS A 148 22.98 3.69 -0.58
N CYS A 149 23.26 2.80 -1.52
CA CYS A 149 22.40 2.50 -2.66
C CYS A 149 21.70 1.16 -2.44
N TYR A 150 20.56 0.98 -3.08
CA TYR A 150 19.72 -0.19 -2.84
C TYR A 150 19.26 -0.82 -4.14
N VAL A 151 18.98 -2.12 -4.09
CA VAL A 151 18.20 -2.79 -5.10
C VAL A 151 17.03 -3.49 -4.41
N LEU A 152 15.82 -3.12 -4.81
CA LEU A 152 14.59 -3.76 -4.37
C LEU A 152 14.24 -4.87 -5.35
N VAL A 153 14.12 -6.09 -4.86
CA VAL A 153 13.59 -7.23 -5.61
C VAL A 153 12.24 -7.59 -5.02
N ARG A 154 11.22 -7.72 -5.88
CA ARG A 154 9.84 -8.05 -5.48
C ARG A 154 9.28 -9.12 -6.39
N VAL A 155 8.60 -10.10 -5.79
CA VAL A 155 7.79 -11.10 -6.47
C VAL A 155 6.37 -10.97 -5.95
N ALA A 156 5.45 -10.53 -6.78
CA ALA A 156 4.07 -10.24 -6.39
C ALA A 156 3.11 -11.17 -7.12
N ARG A 157 2.11 -11.68 -6.39
CA ARG A 157 0.98 -12.41 -6.94
C ARG A 157 -0.28 -11.57 -6.77
N HIS A 158 -0.90 -11.21 -7.89
CA HIS A 158 -2.16 -10.50 -7.94
C HIS A 158 -3.32 -11.49 -7.82
N ARG A 159 -4.30 -11.19 -6.98
CA ARG A 159 -5.49 -12.03 -6.76
C ARG A 159 -6.75 -11.37 -7.26
N GLU A 160 -6.98 -10.14 -6.84
CA GLU A 160 -8.17 -9.39 -7.19
C GLU A 160 -7.76 -8.01 -7.68
N THR A 161 -8.42 -7.55 -8.71
CA THR A 161 -8.26 -6.20 -9.25
C THR A 161 -9.65 -5.60 -9.40
N ALA A 162 -9.80 -4.37 -8.93
CA ALA A 162 -11.01 -3.60 -9.12
C ALA A 162 -10.65 -2.21 -9.66
N ASP A 163 -11.38 -1.79 -10.67
CA ASP A 163 -11.25 -0.48 -11.29
C ASP A 163 -12.64 0.16 -11.42
N LEU A 164 -12.72 1.46 -11.17
CA LEU A 164 -13.92 2.26 -11.31
C LEU A 164 -13.96 2.85 -12.71
N GLU A 165 -14.80 2.28 -13.57
CA GLU A 165 -14.94 2.66 -14.98
C GLU A 165 -16.08 3.65 -15.22
N MET A 166 -16.42 4.50 -14.24
CA MET A 166 -17.53 5.46 -14.41
C MET A 166 -17.10 6.88 -14.07
N ASP A 167 -17.83 7.82 -14.68
CA ASP A 167 -17.68 9.23 -14.36
C ASP A 167 -18.41 9.56 -13.05
N MET A 168 -17.63 9.87 -12.02
CA MET A 168 -18.14 10.22 -10.70
C MET A 168 -18.83 11.59 -10.66
N GLU A 169 -18.61 12.43 -11.66
CA GLU A 169 -19.30 13.73 -11.75
C GLU A 169 -20.80 13.59 -12.01
N SER A 170 -21.21 12.51 -12.67
CA SER A 170 -22.61 12.20 -12.94
C SER A 170 -23.32 11.45 -11.81
N THR A 171 -22.58 11.02 -10.78
CA THR A 171 -23.11 10.18 -9.71
C THR A 171 -23.81 11.01 -8.61
N ASP A 172 -24.90 10.46 -8.08
CA ASP A 172 -25.61 11.07 -6.98
C ASP A 172 -24.93 10.78 -5.64
N LEU A 173 -25.21 11.62 -4.64
CA LEU A 173 -24.70 11.50 -3.28
C LEU A 173 -25.73 10.88 -2.35
N HIS A 174 -25.28 10.16 -1.34
CA HIS A 174 -26.14 9.86 -0.20
C HIS A 174 -26.62 11.12 0.48
N GLU A 175 -27.88 11.13 0.96
CA GLU A 175 -28.52 12.30 1.54
C GLU A 175 -27.69 13.01 2.64
N PRO A 176 -27.07 12.33 3.60
CA PRO A 176 -26.23 12.99 4.61
C PRO A 176 -25.02 13.70 3.99
N VAL A 177 -24.43 13.13 2.94
CA VAL A 177 -23.31 13.73 2.21
C VAL A 177 -23.74 14.98 1.47
N ALA A 178 -24.86 14.90 0.75
CA ALA A 178 -25.43 16.03 0.02
C ALA A 178 -25.76 17.22 0.96
N LYS A 179 -26.30 16.95 2.15
CA LYS A 179 -26.55 17.97 3.18
C LYS A 179 -25.26 18.65 3.64
N GLN A 180 -24.19 17.86 3.88
CA GLN A 180 -22.92 18.42 4.32
C GLN A 180 -22.23 19.22 3.21
N VAL A 181 -22.28 18.74 1.95
CA VAL A 181 -21.80 19.49 0.77
C VAL A 181 -22.54 20.82 0.62
N ALA A 182 -23.87 20.84 0.85
CA ALA A 182 -24.64 22.06 0.80
C ALA A 182 -24.20 23.09 1.86
N SER A 183 -23.79 22.63 3.06
CA SER A 183 -23.33 23.49 4.16
C SER A 183 -21.90 24.02 4.00
N VAL A 184 -21.12 23.51 3.05
CA VAL A 184 -19.77 24.03 2.77
C VAL A 184 -19.87 25.43 2.17
N ASN A 185 -19.17 26.39 2.78
CA ASN A 185 -19.12 27.78 2.33
C ASN A 185 -17.74 28.12 1.76
N VAL A 186 -17.73 28.78 0.60
CA VAL A 186 -16.50 29.28 -0.02
C VAL A 186 -15.88 30.35 0.89
N GLY A 187 -14.59 30.23 1.16
CA GLY A 187 -13.85 31.07 2.10
C GLY A 187 -13.82 30.56 3.56
N ASP A 188 -14.65 29.56 3.89
CA ASP A 188 -14.61 28.90 5.20
C ASP A 188 -13.95 27.53 5.11
N SER A 189 -12.66 27.47 5.47
CA SER A 189 -11.89 26.21 5.47
C SER A 189 -12.38 25.20 6.51
N LEU A 190 -13.00 25.64 7.62
CA LEU A 190 -13.49 24.76 8.65
C LEU A 190 -14.65 23.91 8.15
N SER A 191 -15.54 24.46 7.31
CA SER A 191 -16.65 23.72 6.72
C SER A 191 -16.15 22.57 5.81
N VAL A 192 -15.03 22.76 5.09
CA VAL A 192 -14.39 21.70 4.31
C VAL A 192 -13.75 20.65 5.23
N ILE A 193 -13.06 21.08 6.29
CA ILE A 193 -12.43 20.17 7.26
C ILE A 193 -13.48 19.29 7.95
N GLU A 194 -14.65 19.84 8.28
CA GLU A 194 -15.76 19.06 8.86
C GLU A 194 -16.32 18.03 7.87
N PHE A 195 -16.45 18.41 6.60
CA PHE A 195 -16.80 17.47 5.54
C PHE A 195 -15.79 16.33 5.45
N VAL A 196 -14.48 16.63 5.40
CA VAL A 196 -13.41 15.64 5.33
C VAL A 196 -13.40 14.72 6.55
N ARG A 197 -13.65 15.24 7.74
CA ARG A 197 -13.75 14.42 8.97
C ARG A 197 -14.90 13.43 8.92
N SER A 198 -16.02 13.83 8.34
CA SER A 198 -17.25 13.03 8.30
C SER A 198 -17.24 12.00 7.20
N PHE A 199 -16.75 12.35 6.01
CA PHE A 199 -16.92 11.57 4.79
C PHE A 199 -15.60 11.18 4.11
N GLY A 200 -14.47 11.70 4.56
CA GLY A 200 -13.19 11.45 3.96
C GLY A 200 -12.72 12.54 3.02
N SER A 201 -11.53 12.37 2.51
CA SER A 201 -10.87 13.33 1.61
C SER A 201 -10.75 12.82 0.17
N HIS A 202 -10.59 11.50 0.03
CA HIS A 202 -10.38 10.82 -1.24
C HIS A 202 -11.29 9.60 -1.34
N TYR A 203 -11.49 9.10 -2.54
CA TYR A 203 -12.19 7.85 -2.80
C TYR A 203 -11.30 6.90 -3.61
N VAL A 204 -11.55 5.61 -3.46
CA VAL A 204 -10.81 4.54 -4.14
C VAL A 204 -11.27 4.45 -5.59
N THR A 205 -10.36 4.63 -6.54
CA THR A 205 -10.64 4.45 -7.97
C THR A 205 -10.20 3.11 -8.49
N SER A 206 -9.07 2.61 -8.00
CA SER A 206 -8.65 1.24 -8.31
C SER A 206 -7.84 0.65 -7.17
N TYR A 207 -7.85 -0.67 -7.09
CA TYR A 207 -6.95 -1.40 -6.19
C TYR A 207 -6.61 -2.78 -6.75
N VAL A 208 -5.48 -3.31 -6.27
CA VAL A 208 -5.08 -4.71 -6.48
C VAL A 208 -4.75 -5.30 -5.12
N THR A 209 -5.35 -6.45 -4.82
CA THR A 209 -5.01 -7.25 -3.65
C THR A 209 -4.33 -8.56 -4.06
N GLY A 210 -3.61 -9.13 -3.13
CA GLY A 210 -2.83 -10.34 -3.31
C GLY A 210 -1.81 -10.48 -2.19
N ASN A 211 -0.61 -10.93 -2.53
CA ASN A 211 0.54 -10.89 -1.63
C ASN A 211 1.83 -10.82 -2.43
N SER A 212 2.90 -10.35 -1.79
CA SER A 212 4.22 -10.30 -2.41
C SER A 212 5.31 -10.64 -1.40
N LEU A 213 6.41 -11.19 -1.92
CA LEU A 213 7.69 -11.24 -1.22
C LEU A 213 8.59 -10.16 -1.78
N TYR A 214 9.37 -9.53 -0.92
CA TYR A 214 10.37 -8.55 -1.33
C TYR A 214 11.64 -8.69 -0.48
N GLN A 215 12.74 -8.23 -1.07
CA GLN A 215 14.06 -8.23 -0.45
C GLN A 215 14.84 -7.01 -0.91
N VAL A 216 15.52 -6.35 0.02
CA VAL A 216 16.36 -5.20 -0.27
C VAL A 216 17.83 -5.59 -0.12
N TYR A 217 18.60 -5.27 -1.14
CA TYR A 217 20.07 -5.44 -1.15
C TYR A 217 20.69 -4.05 -1.00
N VAL A 218 21.66 -3.93 -0.13
CA VAL A 218 22.35 -2.66 0.20
C VAL A 218 23.77 -2.72 -0.36
N TYR A 219 24.18 -1.63 -1.00
CA TYR A 219 25.48 -1.52 -1.65
C TYR A 219 26.17 -0.19 -1.31
N ALA A 220 27.50 -0.24 -1.25
CA ALA A 220 28.31 0.95 -1.41
C ALA A 220 28.10 1.54 -2.82
N PRO A 221 28.17 2.89 -2.98
CA PRO A 221 27.93 3.56 -4.28
C PRO A 221 28.78 3.03 -5.45
N ASN A 222 30.03 2.66 -5.18
CA ASN A 222 30.93 2.16 -6.24
C ASN A 222 30.51 0.77 -6.74
N ALA A 223 30.20 -0.17 -5.84
CA ALA A 223 29.73 -1.51 -6.19
C ALA A 223 28.38 -1.44 -6.92
N TYR A 224 27.49 -0.59 -6.44
CA TYR A 224 26.19 -0.34 -7.05
C TYR A 224 26.30 0.12 -8.52
N LYS A 225 27.17 1.10 -8.81
CA LYS A 225 27.38 1.58 -10.18
C LYS A 225 27.85 0.48 -11.11
N VAL A 226 28.81 -0.33 -10.69
CA VAL A 226 29.33 -1.45 -11.49
C VAL A 226 28.24 -2.46 -11.82
N ILE A 227 27.42 -2.83 -10.83
CA ILE A 227 26.33 -3.81 -11.02
C ILE A 227 25.25 -3.22 -11.93
N LYS A 228 24.83 -1.96 -11.68
CA LYS A 228 23.82 -1.25 -12.48
C LYS A 228 24.22 -1.18 -13.96
N GLU A 229 25.46 -0.81 -14.25
CA GLU A 229 25.99 -0.74 -15.62
C GLU A 229 26.07 -2.12 -16.28
N ARG A 230 26.51 -3.14 -15.55
CA ARG A 230 26.58 -4.51 -16.11
C ARG A 230 25.19 -5.06 -16.44
N LEU A 231 24.22 -4.88 -15.56
CA LEU A 231 22.84 -5.33 -15.80
C LEU A 231 22.17 -4.54 -16.92
N LYS A 232 22.47 -3.23 -17.04
CA LYS A 232 21.98 -2.39 -18.13
C LYS A 232 22.56 -2.81 -19.48
N THR A 233 23.85 -3.14 -19.54
CA THR A 233 24.55 -3.45 -20.79
C THR A 233 24.19 -4.84 -21.31
N LYS A 234 24.11 -5.85 -20.43
CA LYS A 234 23.78 -7.23 -20.84
C LYS A 234 22.28 -7.48 -20.96
N GLY A 235 21.45 -6.74 -20.21
CA GLY A 235 20.05 -7.10 -19.98
C GLY A 235 19.89 -8.32 -19.05
N VAL A 236 18.91 -8.24 -18.15
CA VAL A 236 18.69 -9.29 -17.11
C VAL A 236 18.41 -10.66 -17.74
N SER A 237 17.77 -10.69 -18.90
CA SER A 237 17.45 -11.93 -19.63
C SER A 237 18.66 -12.69 -20.19
N GLN A 238 19.81 -12.02 -20.33
CA GLN A 238 21.04 -12.63 -20.87
C GLN A 238 22.03 -13.03 -19.76
N ILE A 239 21.69 -12.78 -18.50
CA ILE A 239 22.52 -13.12 -17.36
C ILE A 239 22.06 -14.46 -16.79
N SER A 240 23.00 -15.37 -16.57
CA SER A 240 22.67 -16.64 -15.92
C SER A 240 22.18 -16.40 -14.48
N ASN A 241 21.28 -17.26 -13.99
CA ASN A 241 20.80 -17.17 -12.61
C ASN A 241 21.95 -17.20 -11.59
N GLN A 242 23.00 -17.95 -11.88
CA GLN A 242 24.16 -18.04 -11.01
C GLN A 242 24.96 -16.73 -10.98
N GLU A 243 25.14 -16.08 -12.12
CA GLU A 243 25.80 -14.77 -12.22
C GLU A 243 24.93 -13.70 -11.53
N LEU A 244 23.61 -13.74 -11.77
CA LEU A 244 22.66 -12.81 -11.13
C LEU A 244 22.72 -12.94 -9.59
N ILE A 245 22.61 -14.15 -9.06
CA ILE A 245 22.72 -14.41 -7.61
C ILE A 245 24.09 -13.96 -7.08
N GLY A 246 25.15 -14.10 -7.87
CA GLY A 246 26.50 -13.64 -7.51
C GLY A 246 26.55 -12.14 -7.22
N TYR A 247 25.99 -11.30 -8.10
CA TYR A 247 25.96 -9.84 -7.90
C TYR A 247 25.15 -9.41 -6.66
N PHE A 248 24.18 -10.23 -6.26
CA PHE A 248 23.31 -9.97 -5.11
C PHE A 248 23.70 -10.80 -3.87
N SER A 249 24.94 -11.26 -3.83
CA SER A 249 25.50 -11.98 -2.69
C SER A 249 26.22 -11.03 -1.71
N PRO A 250 26.53 -11.48 -0.48
CA PRO A 250 27.34 -10.74 0.47
C PRO A 250 28.76 -10.43 0.01
N TRP A 251 29.17 -10.92 -1.17
CA TRP A 251 30.46 -10.55 -1.79
C TRP A 251 30.45 -9.14 -2.38
N TYR A 252 29.32 -8.73 -2.93
CA TYR A 252 29.15 -7.41 -3.54
C TYR A 252 28.25 -6.49 -2.71
N ALA A 253 27.22 -7.04 -2.07
CA ALA A 253 26.31 -6.30 -1.23
C ALA A 253 26.90 -6.14 0.18
N GLU A 254 26.88 -4.94 0.72
CA GLU A 254 27.22 -4.68 2.12
C GLU A 254 26.24 -5.35 3.09
N HIS A 255 24.98 -5.46 2.64
CA HIS A 255 23.96 -6.18 3.38
C HIS A 255 22.91 -6.78 2.47
N VAL A 256 22.55 -8.01 2.77
CA VAL A 256 21.43 -8.72 2.15
C VAL A 256 20.27 -8.71 3.13
N GLY A 257 19.26 -7.90 2.84
CA GLY A 257 18.09 -7.75 3.70
C GLY A 257 17.31 -9.05 3.87
N LYS A 258 16.49 -9.12 4.91
CA LYS A 258 15.60 -10.24 5.14
C LYS A 258 14.50 -10.24 4.08
N ILE A 259 14.10 -11.44 3.63
CA ILE A 259 12.92 -11.59 2.78
C ILE A 259 11.69 -11.32 3.64
N GLN A 260 10.88 -10.37 3.21
CA GLN A 260 9.66 -9.93 3.89
C GLN A 260 8.45 -10.22 3.02
N SER A 261 7.30 -10.45 3.61
CA SER A 261 6.03 -10.51 2.90
C SER A 261 5.25 -9.20 3.08
N ALA A 262 4.55 -8.75 2.04
CA ALA A 262 3.73 -7.55 2.12
C ALA A 262 2.62 -7.69 3.17
N SER A 263 2.10 -8.90 3.36
CA SER A 263 1.11 -9.21 4.38
C SER A 263 1.73 -9.33 5.79
N GLY A 264 3.04 -9.53 5.91
CA GLY A 264 3.71 -9.90 7.16
C GLY A 264 3.39 -11.34 7.59
N ASN A 265 3.01 -12.21 6.65
CA ASN A 265 2.73 -13.62 6.93
C ASN A 265 4.02 -14.38 7.24
N ALA A 266 4.20 -14.69 8.53
CA ALA A 266 5.39 -15.37 9.03
C ALA A 266 5.59 -16.78 8.41
N THR A 267 4.52 -17.46 8.02
CA THR A 267 4.62 -18.78 7.38
C THR A 267 5.29 -18.66 6.01
N VAL A 268 4.90 -17.68 5.22
CA VAL A 268 5.50 -17.40 3.89
C VAL A 268 6.95 -16.94 4.03
N GLU A 269 7.24 -16.08 5.01
CA GLU A 269 8.60 -15.61 5.28
C GLU A 269 9.51 -16.75 5.74
N ASN A 270 9.04 -17.62 6.63
CA ASN A 270 9.79 -18.79 7.09
C ASN A 270 10.05 -19.78 5.95
N TRP A 271 9.04 -20.03 5.10
CA TRP A 271 9.23 -20.83 3.89
C TRP A 271 10.33 -20.24 3.01
N ALA A 272 10.30 -18.93 2.76
CA ALA A 272 11.30 -18.24 1.95
C ALA A 272 12.71 -18.39 2.56
N HIS A 273 12.85 -18.20 3.88
CA HIS A 273 14.12 -18.36 4.58
C HIS A 273 14.69 -19.79 4.49
N GLN A 274 13.83 -20.79 4.47
CA GLN A 274 14.26 -22.20 4.37
C GLN A 274 14.54 -22.63 2.93
N ARG A 275 13.62 -22.33 2.01
CA ARG A 275 13.66 -22.85 0.63
C ARG A 275 14.53 -22.01 -0.30
N LEU A 276 14.65 -20.71 -0.06
CA LEU A 276 15.43 -19.81 -0.90
C LEU A 276 16.89 -19.65 -0.44
N ARG A 277 17.38 -20.56 0.38
CA ARG A 277 18.80 -20.59 0.76
C ARG A 277 19.68 -20.87 -0.43
N VAL A 278 20.68 -20.04 -0.58
CA VAL A 278 21.76 -20.17 -1.56
C VAL A 278 23.03 -20.52 -0.81
N LYS A 279 23.71 -21.57 -1.24
CA LYS A 279 25.07 -21.87 -0.75
C LYS A 279 26.05 -21.06 -1.59
N PHE A 280 26.75 -20.15 -0.95
CA PHE A 280 27.79 -19.36 -1.59
C PHE A 280 29.08 -19.48 -0.77
N PHE A 281 30.05 -20.23 -1.30
CA PHE A 281 31.28 -20.62 -0.58
C PHE A 281 30.98 -21.26 0.79
N VAL A 282 31.42 -20.64 1.88
CA VAL A 282 31.27 -21.14 3.26
C VAL A 282 29.98 -20.65 3.93
N PHE A 283 29.35 -19.59 3.40
CA PHE A 283 28.18 -18.96 4.00
C PHE A 283 26.94 -19.20 3.16
N GLY A 284 25.81 -19.46 3.82
CA GLY A 284 24.50 -19.54 3.21
C GLY A 284 23.65 -18.31 3.54
N PHE A 285 22.98 -17.73 2.55
CA PHE A 285 22.01 -16.65 2.74
C PHE A 285 20.73 -16.96 1.96
N ALA A 286 19.60 -16.36 2.37
CA ALA A 286 18.36 -16.48 1.61
C ALA A 286 18.33 -15.40 0.52
N SER A 287 18.00 -15.79 -0.71
CA SER A 287 17.90 -14.85 -1.84
C SER A 287 16.62 -15.07 -2.63
N LEU A 288 15.84 -14.01 -2.75
CA LEU A 288 14.59 -14.01 -3.54
C LEU A 288 14.88 -14.28 -5.03
N LEU A 289 16.09 -13.96 -5.50
CA LEU A 289 16.52 -14.22 -6.87
C LEU A 289 16.61 -15.71 -7.21
N LYS A 290 16.64 -16.60 -6.21
CA LYS A 290 16.57 -18.04 -6.45
C LYS A 290 15.26 -18.47 -7.11
N LEU A 291 14.21 -17.68 -6.99
CA LEU A 291 12.93 -17.92 -7.69
C LEU A 291 13.03 -17.67 -9.19
N HIS A 292 14.00 -16.89 -9.64
CA HIS A 292 14.15 -16.57 -11.05
C HIS A 292 14.50 -17.84 -11.84
N GLY A 293 13.60 -18.25 -12.72
CA GLY A 293 13.76 -19.46 -13.54
C GLY A 293 13.53 -20.80 -12.83
N ASP A 294 13.23 -20.82 -11.52
CA ASP A 294 12.89 -22.05 -10.79
C ASP A 294 11.38 -22.25 -10.74
N THR A 295 10.86 -23.00 -11.72
CA THR A 295 9.42 -23.25 -11.88
C THR A 295 8.81 -24.01 -10.70
N LYS A 296 9.59 -24.87 -10.03
CA LYS A 296 9.12 -25.65 -8.88
C LYS A 296 8.91 -24.75 -7.66
N LEU A 297 9.91 -23.91 -7.34
CA LEU A 297 9.82 -22.98 -6.24
C LEU A 297 8.72 -21.92 -6.50
N LEU A 298 8.57 -21.46 -7.74
CA LEU A 298 7.49 -20.53 -8.12
C LEU A 298 6.12 -21.18 -7.95
N SER A 299 5.97 -22.45 -8.30
CA SER A 299 4.71 -23.19 -8.10
C SER A 299 4.38 -23.36 -6.62
N GLU A 300 5.38 -23.72 -5.78
CA GLU A 300 5.21 -23.79 -4.33
C GLU A 300 4.76 -22.44 -3.76
N LEU A 301 5.46 -21.36 -4.12
CA LEU A 301 5.12 -20.00 -3.69
C LEU A 301 3.72 -19.58 -4.13
N ASN A 302 3.34 -19.93 -5.36
CA ASN A 302 2.03 -19.63 -5.91
C ASN A 302 0.88 -20.20 -5.07
N GLY A 303 1.08 -21.37 -4.46
CA GLY A 303 0.12 -21.99 -3.54
C GLY A 303 0.02 -21.27 -2.17
N MET A 304 1.09 -20.59 -1.75
CA MET A 304 1.19 -19.99 -0.42
C MET A 304 0.77 -18.51 -0.37
N LEU A 305 0.91 -17.78 -1.48
CA LEU A 305 0.53 -16.37 -1.53
C LEU A 305 -0.99 -16.23 -1.64
N GLY A 306 -1.62 -15.78 -0.57
CA GLY A 306 -3.05 -15.51 -0.46
C GLY A 306 -3.45 -14.14 -0.98
N ASN A 307 -4.61 -13.67 -0.52
CA ASN A 307 -5.16 -12.34 -0.79
C ASN A 307 -5.05 -11.47 0.48
N GLU A 308 -3.84 -11.30 0.99
CA GLU A 308 -3.57 -10.82 2.34
C GLU A 308 -2.96 -9.41 2.37
N ALA A 309 -2.69 -8.82 1.23
CA ALA A 309 -2.08 -7.50 1.15
C ALA A 309 -2.67 -6.66 0.02
N LEU A 310 -2.65 -5.35 0.24
CA LEU A 310 -2.90 -4.37 -0.81
C LEU A 310 -1.60 -4.16 -1.58
N LEU A 311 -1.64 -4.39 -2.88
CA LEU A 311 -0.48 -4.30 -3.77
C LEU A 311 -0.51 -3.06 -4.68
N LYS A 312 -1.70 -2.52 -4.93
CA LYS A 312 -1.95 -1.27 -5.65
C LYS A 312 -3.13 -0.55 -5.02
N LEU A 313 -3.07 0.77 -4.97
CA LEU A 313 -4.17 1.63 -4.56
C LEU A 313 -4.08 2.96 -5.28
N ASP A 314 -5.16 3.34 -5.98
CA ASP A 314 -5.30 4.66 -6.58
C ASP A 314 -6.44 5.42 -5.91
N LEU A 315 -6.13 6.60 -5.43
CA LEU A 315 -7.05 7.49 -4.72
C LEU A 315 -7.23 8.79 -5.49
N LYS A 316 -8.48 9.21 -5.70
CA LYS A 316 -8.83 10.54 -6.21
C LYS A 316 -9.56 11.34 -5.14
N THR A 317 -9.43 12.67 -5.20
CA THR A 317 -10.12 13.57 -4.28
C THR A 317 -11.64 13.47 -4.39
N LEU A 318 -12.36 13.74 -3.29
CA LEU A 318 -13.83 13.80 -3.28
C LEU A 318 -14.40 15.06 -3.97
N ALA A 319 -13.62 15.71 -4.85
CA ALA A 319 -14.08 16.85 -5.64
C ALA A 319 -15.36 16.59 -6.46
N PRO A 320 -15.61 15.40 -7.03
CA PRO A 320 -16.86 15.11 -7.73
C PRO A 320 -18.12 15.20 -6.86
N ALA A 321 -18.00 15.14 -5.52
CA ALA A 321 -19.10 15.36 -4.62
C ALA A 321 -19.64 16.81 -4.69
N PHE A 322 -18.81 17.76 -5.11
CA PHE A 322 -19.18 19.18 -5.22
C PHE A 322 -19.59 19.50 -6.66
N LYS A 323 -20.89 19.55 -6.92
CA LYS A 323 -21.44 19.91 -8.25
C LYS A 323 -21.26 21.41 -8.55
N ASP A 324 -21.27 22.25 -7.52
CA ASP A 324 -20.98 23.69 -7.63
C ASP A 324 -19.48 23.91 -7.89
N ILE A 325 -19.17 24.62 -9.00
CA ILE A 325 -17.79 24.84 -9.45
C ILE A 325 -16.96 25.65 -8.44
N GLN A 326 -17.59 26.63 -7.75
CA GLN A 326 -16.88 27.45 -6.77
C GLN A 326 -16.57 26.67 -5.50
N LYS A 327 -17.53 25.86 -5.01
CA LYS A 327 -17.30 24.96 -3.87
C LYS A 327 -16.26 23.89 -4.19
N ARG A 328 -16.27 23.33 -5.42
CA ARG A 328 -15.28 22.38 -5.90
C ARG A 328 -13.88 22.99 -5.92
N ALA A 329 -13.73 24.18 -6.47
CA ALA A 329 -12.46 24.89 -6.49
C ALA A 329 -11.98 25.19 -5.06
N TRP A 330 -12.87 25.60 -4.18
CA TRP A 330 -12.57 25.85 -2.76
C TRP A 330 -12.14 24.57 -2.03
N PHE A 331 -12.84 23.48 -2.26
CA PHE A 331 -12.46 22.17 -1.72
C PHE A 331 -11.03 21.80 -2.15
N HIS A 332 -10.71 21.95 -3.44
CA HIS A 332 -9.36 21.70 -3.96
C HIS A 332 -8.31 22.59 -3.30
N GLU A 333 -8.58 23.88 -3.14
CA GLU A 333 -7.64 24.81 -2.51
C GLU A 333 -7.34 24.43 -1.05
N VAL A 334 -8.39 24.11 -0.27
CA VAL A 334 -8.22 23.65 1.12
C VAL A 334 -7.45 22.33 1.17
N MET A 335 -7.75 21.40 0.26
CA MET A 335 -7.03 20.11 0.18
C MET A 335 -5.56 20.32 -0.16
N ASP A 336 -5.24 21.12 -1.18
CA ASP A 336 -3.86 21.41 -1.58
C ASP A 336 -3.05 22.05 -0.46
N ASN A 337 -3.64 23.01 0.24
CA ASN A 337 -3.01 23.65 1.37
C ASN A 337 -2.70 22.67 2.50
N ASN A 338 -3.64 21.78 2.82
CA ASN A 338 -3.42 20.75 3.83
C ASN A 338 -2.37 19.72 3.39
N LEU A 339 -2.40 19.24 2.16
CA LEU A 339 -1.43 18.27 1.63
C LEU A 339 -0.01 18.87 1.60
N LYS A 340 0.13 20.14 1.16
CA LYS A 340 1.42 20.84 1.15
C LYS A 340 2.00 21.04 2.54
N LEU A 341 1.19 21.41 3.53
CA LEU A 341 1.63 21.51 4.92
C LEU A 341 2.20 20.19 5.44
N TRP A 342 1.63 19.08 4.99
CA TRP A 342 2.11 17.74 5.34
C TRP A 342 3.42 17.40 4.66
N GLU A 343 3.56 17.68 3.38
CA GLU A 343 4.79 17.37 2.62
C GLU A 343 6.02 18.14 3.13
N VAL A 344 5.81 19.33 3.69
CA VAL A 344 6.89 20.17 4.23
C VAL A 344 7.31 19.73 5.63
N ASN A 345 6.39 19.20 6.42
CA ASN A 345 6.63 18.81 7.81
C ASN A 345 7.13 17.36 8.00
N MET A 346 7.27 16.61 6.91
CA MET A 346 7.84 15.26 6.86
C MET A 346 9.14 15.24 6.08
#